data_172974b2c7a76a14301e365e6544e70d
#
_entry.id   172974b2c7a76a14301e365e6544e70d
#
_cell.length_a   1.000
_cell.length_b   1.000
_cell.length_c   1.000
_cell.angle_alpha   90.00
_cell.angle_beta   90.00
_cell.angle_gamma   90.00
#
_symmetry.space_group_name_H-M   'P 1'
#
loop_
_entity.id
_entity.type
_entity.pdbx_description
1 polymer ?
#
loop_
_entity_poly.entity_id
_entity_poly.type
_entity_poly.pdbx_seq_one_letter_code
_entity_poly.pdbx_strand_id
1 'polypeptide(L)'
;MKIEIKLFLLFALISSCNIDEGFDLQGHRGYRGLYPENSIEGFLKSIEIGVNTLEIDVVISHDKQVVISHEPWISSHICIDSAGNKINNDKEKFNMYKMDYVTIRKFDCGIIGNKQF
;
A
#
# COMPACT_ATOMS: atom_id res chain seq x y z
N MET A 1 -13.00 52.05 22.98
CA MET A 1 -12.84 50.72 23.59
C MET A 1 -13.60 49.57 22.88
N LYS A 2 -14.78 49.80 22.31
CA LYS A 2 -15.55 48.73 21.62
C LYS A 2 -15.05 48.33 20.22
N ILE A 3 -14.31 49.18 19.53
CA ILE A 3 -13.79 48.92 18.16
C ILE A 3 -12.52 48.05 18.22
N GLU A 4 -11.68 48.27 19.19
CA GLU A 4 -10.41 47.51 19.34
C GLU A 4 -10.64 46.05 19.71
N ILE A 5 -11.64 45.76 20.51
CA ILE A 5 -12.00 44.37 20.88
C ILE A 5 -12.53 43.61 19.66
N LYS A 6 -13.32 44.26 18.78
CA LYS A 6 -13.82 43.63 17.55
C LYS A 6 -12.69 43.35 16.54
N LEU A 7 -11.73 44.24 16.44
CA LEU A 7 -10.57 44.09 15.57
C LEU A 7 -9.64 42.96 16.04
N PHE A 8 -9.45 42.87 17.37
CA PHE A 8 -8.65 41.80 17.99
C PHE A 8 -9.31 40.41 17.81
N LEU A 9 -10.65 40.33 17.97
CA LEU A 9 -11.39 39.08 17.71
C LEU A 9 -11.37 38.68 16.24
N LEU A 10 -11.40 39.63 15.30
CA LEU A 10 -11.29 39.36 13.87
C LEU A 10 -9.88 38.83 13.51
N PHE A 11 -8.83 39.39 14.11
CA PHE A 11 -7.45 38.93 13.89
C PHE A 11 -7.21 37.56 14.49
N ALA A 12 -7.79 37.21 15.64
CA ALA A 12 -7.71 35.91 16.26
C ALA A 12 -8.38 34.79 15.42
N LEU A 13 -9.47 35.14 14.69
CA LEU A 13 -10.16 34.21 13.80
C LEU A 13 -9.39 33.87 12.53
N ILE A 14 -8.50 34.78 12.06
CA ILE A 14 -7.69 34.57 10.87
C ILE A 14 -6.45 33.70 11.19
N SER A 15 -5.98 33.69 12.43
CA SER A 15 -4.81 32.91 12.87
C SER A 15 -5.09 31.42 13.08
N SER A 16 -6.32 30.96 12.95
CA SER A 16 -6.71 29.57 13.25
C SER A 16 -6.74 28.66 12.02
N CYS A 17 -6.37 29.14 10.84
CA CYS A 17 -6.24 28.34 9.64
C CYS A 17 -4.76 28.00 9.43
N ASN A 18 -4.21 27.09 10.23
CA ASN A 18 -3.00 26.37 9.86
C ASN A 18 -3.42 25.35 8.81
N ILE A 19 -3.44 25.75 7.55
CA ILE A 19 -3.37 24.80 6.45
C ILE A 19 -1.92 24.31 6.47
N ASP A 20 -1.71 23.13 7.03
CA ASP A 20 -0.44 22.43 6.87
C ASP A 20 -0.36 22.02 5.41
N GLU A 21 0.18 22.90 4.56
CA GLU A 21 0.47 22.63 3.14
C GLU A 21 1.71 21.73 3.01
N GLY A 22 1.86 20.78 3.94
CA GLY A 22 2.88 19.75 3.86
C GLY A 22 2.68 18.88 2.61
N PHE A 23 3.76 18.48 1.97
CA PHE A 23 3.72 17.45 0.93
C PHE A 23 3.20 16.15 1.54
N ASP A 24 2.24 15.49 0.87
CA ASP A 24 1.84 14.15 1.20
C ASP A 24 2.87 13.17 0.60
N LEU A 25 3.80 12.71 1.44
CA LEU A 25 4.77 11.70 1.07
C LEU A 25 4.12 10.33 1.16
N GLN A 26 3.94 9.65 0.02
CA GLN A 26 3.26 8.37 -0.06
C GLN A 26 4.23 7.21 -0.25
N GLY A 27 4.07 6.17 0.57
CA GLY A 27 4.74 4.89 0.40
C GLY A 27 4.02 4.03 -0.64
N HIS A 28 4.45 4.06 -1.91
CA HIS A 28 3.84 3.31 -3.02
C HIS A 28 4.03 1.80 -2.84
N ARG A 29 2.95 1.07 -2.55
CA ARG A 29 2.95 -0.34 -2.16
C ARG A 29 3.89 -0.62 -0.98
N GLY A 30 3.97 0.31 -0.03
CA GLY A 30 4.97 0.36 1.01
C GLY A 30 6.30 0.92 0.52
N TYR A 31 7.42 0.27 0.86
CA TYR A 31 8.77 0.70 0.47
C TYR A 31 9.32 -0.15 -0.69
N ARG A 32 8.52 -0.26 -1.77
CA ARG A 32 8.79 -1.21 -2.89
C ARG A 32 10.13 -0.98 -3.61
N GLY A 33 10.76 0.17 -3.44
CA GLY A 33 12.09 0.42 -4.00
C GLY A 33 13.21 -0.40 -3.34
N LEU A 34 13.02 -0.85 -2.09
CA LEU A 34 14.02 -1.61 -1.31
C LEU A 34 13.46 -2.87 -0.66
N TYR A 35 12.14 -3.01 -0.58
CA TYR A 35 11.44 -4.12 0.05
C TYR A 35 10.44 -4.75 -0.93
N PRO A 36 10.02 -6.01 -0.70
CA PRO A 36 8.93 -6.60 -1.47
C PRO A 36 7.69 -5.70 -1.42
N GLU A 37 7.07 -5.47 -2.58
CA GLU A 37 5.88 -4.65 -2.67
C GLU A 37 4.72 -5.25 -1.89
N ASN A 38 3.88 -4.38 -1.31
CA ASN A 38 2.70 -4.78 -0.54
C ASN A 38 3.01 -5.75 0.62
N SER A 39 4.22 -5.67 1.19
CA SER A 39 4.66 -6.50 2.32
C SER A 39 4.56 -5.73 3.64
N ILE A 40 4.38 -6.46 4.74
CA ILE A 40 4.35 -5.88 6.09
C ILE A 40 5.66 -5.13 6.38
N GLU A 41 6.80 -5.75 6.06
CA GLU A 41 8.12 -5.15 6.25
C GLU A 41 8.28 -3.85 5.47
N GLY A 42 7.81 -3.83 4.21
CA GLY A 42 7.80 -2.63 3.37
C GLY A 42 6.93 -1.52 3.94
N PHE A 43 5.76 -1.83 4.48
CA PHE A 43 4.88 -0.86 5.14
C PHE A 43 5.50 -0.30 6.43
N LEU A 44 6.03 -1.16 7.29
CA LEU A 44 6.70 -0.74 8.51
C LEU A 44 7.91 0.16 8.22
N LYS A 45 8.68 -0.16 7.18
CA LYS A 45 9.83 0.65 6.77
C LYS A 45 9.42 2.01 6.21
N SER A 46 8.31 2.06 5.46
CA SER A 46 7.74 3.34 5.02
C SER A 46 7.38 4.25 6.19
N ILE A 47 6.72 3.69 7.21
CA ILE A 47 6.36 4.45 8.42
C ILE A 47 7.63 4.95 9.13
N GLU A 48 8.65 4.10 9.26
CA GLU A 48 9.92 4.43 9.92
C GLU A 48 10.64 5.63 9.26
N ILE A 49 10.61 5.72 7.93
CA ILE A 49 11.21 6.85 7.20
C ILE A 49 10.30 8.10 7.14
N GLY A 50 9.10 8.04 7.74
CA GLY A 50 8.25 9.20 7.94
C GLY A 50 7.31 9.52 6.79
N VAL A 51 6.85 8.52 6.00
CA VAL A 51 5.76 8.76 5.03
C VAL A 51 4.46 9.13 5.74
N ASN A 52 3.67 9.99 5.12
CA ASN A 52 2.39 10.44 5.65
C ASN A 52 1.27 9.44 5.31
N THR A 53 1.36 8.81 4.14
CA THR A 53 0.33 7.92 3.59
C THR A 53 0.97 6.62 3.13
N LEU A 54 0.35 5.47 3.47
CA LEU A 54 0.66 4.18 2.86
C LEU A 54 -0.33 3.92 1.73
N GLU A 55 0.19 3.73 0.54
CA GLU A 55 -0.59 3.27 -0.60
C GLU A 55 -0.56 1.74 -0.64
N ILE A 56 -1.74 1.11 -0.76
CA ILE A 56 -1.96 -0.32 -0.64
C ILE A 56 -2.93 -0.78 -1.74
N ASP A 57 -2.53 -1.76 -2.52
CA ASP A 57 -3.40 -2.40 -3.50
C ASP A 57 -4.14 -3.59 -2.89
N VAL A 58 -5.40 -3.76 -3.25
CA VAL A 58 -6.21 -4.90 -2.81
C VAL A 58 -7.00 -5.54 -3.94
N VAL A 59 -7.15 -6.83 -3.85
CA VAL A 59 -8.02 -7.64 -4.73
C VAL A 59 -8.94 -8.51 -3.88
N ILE A 60 -9.95 -9.13 -4.50
CA ILE A 60 -10.92 -10.00 -3.83
C ILE A 60 -10.75 -11.43 -4.33
N SER A 61 -10.64 -12.40 -3.42
CA SER A 61 -10.63 -13.83 -3.73
C SER A 61 -12.02 -14.36 -4.10
N HIS A 62 -12.10 -15.59 -4.61
CA HIS A 62 -13.38 -16.26 -4.91
C HIS A 62 -14.29 -16.35 -3.68
N ASP A 63 -13.75 -16.71 -2.54
CA ASP A 63 -14.43 -16.79 -1.24
C ASP A 63 -14.56 -15.44 -0.51
N LYS A 64 -14.41 -14.31 -1.26
CA LYS A 64 -14.65 -12.92 -0.80
C LYS A 64 -13.73 -12.44 0.31
N GLN A 65 -12.52 -12.98 0.38
CA GLN A 65 -11.48 -12.42 1.26
C GLN A 65 -10.75 -11.28 0.56
N VAL A 66 -10.35 -10.27 1.32
CA VAL A 66 -9.48 -9.19 0.83
C VAL A 66 -8.04 -9.69 0.84
N VAL A 67 -7.37 -9.57 -0.29
CA VAL A 67 -5.96 -9.96 -0.47
C VAL A 67 -5.18 -8.73 -0.89
N ILE A 68 -4.05 -8.47 -0.24
CA ILE A 68 -3.15 -7.38 -0.63
C ILE A 68 -2.37 -7.83 -1.86
N SER A 69 -2.62 -7.20 -3.00
CA SER A 69 -1.95 -7.47 -4.27
C SER A 69 -2.27 -6.38 -5.29
N HIS A 70 -1.28 -5.96 -6.05
CA HIS A 70 -1.49 -5.03 -7.17
C HIS A 70 -2.16 -5.74 -8.36
N GLU A 71 -1.70 -6.92 -8.71
CA GLU A 71 -2.25 -7.67 -9.83
C GLU A 71 -3.45 -8.53 -9.36
N PRO A 72 -4.52 -8.65 -10.14
CA PRO A 72 -5.63 -9.54 -9.82
C PRO A 72 -5.30 -11.03 -10.06
N TRP A 73 -4.05 -11.37 -10.31
CA TRP A 73 -3.53 -12.73 -10.45
C TRP A 73 -2.22 -12.88 -9.67
N ILE A 74 -1.85 -14.12 -9.31
CA ILE A 74 -0.54 -14.41 -8.73
C ILE A 74 0.54 -14.10 -9.78
N SER A 75 1.35 -13.09 -9.52
CA SER A 75 2.35 -12.60 -10.47
C SER A 75 3.58 -13.49 -10.52
N SER A 76 3.89 -14.03 -11.69
CA SER A 76 5.10 -14.84 -11.91
C SER A 76 6.41 -14.04 -11.77
N HIS A 77 6.32 -12.71 -11.72
CA HIS A 77 7.49 -11.84 -11.56
C HIS A 77 7.99 -11.75 -10.12
N ILE A 78 7.08 -11.88 -9.16
CA ILE A 78 7.38 -11.69 -7.73
C ILE A 78 6.99 -12.88 -6.86
N CYS A 79 6.26 -13.87 -7.41
CA CYS A 79 5.73 -15.00 -6.63
C CYS A 79 6.34 -16.33 -7.07
N ILE A 80 6.45 -17.23 -6.09
CA ILE A 80 6.77 -18.66 -6.28
C ILE A 80 5.64 -19.51 -5.67
N ASP A 81 5.61 -20.79 -6.04
CA ASP A 81 4.69 -21.76 -5.42
C ASP A 81 5.19 -22.24 -4.04
N SER A 82 4.37 -23.03 -3.35
CA SER A 82 4.69 -23.60 -2.03
C SER A 82 5.89 -24.56 -2.01
N ALA A 83 6.34 -25.03 -3.17
CA ALA A 83 7.53 -25.87 -3.32
C ALA A 83 8.80 -25.06 -3.66
N GLY A 84 8.67 -23.73 -3.75
CA GLY A 84 9.78 -22.83 -4.13
C GLY A 84 10.03 -22.71 -5.63
N ASN A 85 9.12 -23.22 -6.47
CA ASN A 85 9.31 -23.16 -7.91
C ASN A 85 8.74 -21.87 -8.50
N LYS A 86 9.37 -21.39 -9.57
CA LYS A 86 8.80 -20.32 -10.39
C LYS A 86 7.49 -20.78 -11.02
N ILE A 87 6.49 -19.91 -10.97
CA ILE A 87 5.22 -20.13 -11.66
C ILE A 87 5.28 -19.60 -13.11
N ASN A 88 4.46 -20.18 -14.00
CA ASN A 88 4.32 -19.66 -15.35
C ASN A 88 3.44 -18.38 -15.35
N ASN A 89 3.55 -17.58 -16.41
CA ASN A 89 2.75 -16.35 -16.56
C ASN A 89 1.35 -16.66 -17.15
N ASP A 90 0.57 -17.48 -16.45
CA ASP A 90 -0.80 -17.81 -16.83
C ASP A 90 -1.79 -17.04 -15.95
N LYS A 91 -2.16 -15.83 -16.42
CA LYS A 91 -3.02 -14.92 -15.69
C LYS A 91 -4.43 -15.48 -15.45
N GLU A 92 -4.92 -16.32 -16.36
CA GLU A 92 -6.25 -16.92 -16.25
C GLU A 92 -6.27 -18.01 -15.17
N LYS A 93 -5.27 -18.89 -15.17
CA LYS A 93 -5.09 -19.94 -14.18
C LYS A 93 -4.89 -19.37 -12.77
N PHE A 94 -4.13 -18.30 -12.64
CA PHE A 94 -3.76 -17.69 -11.38
C PHE A 94 -4.62 -16.48 -11.01
N ASN A 95 -5.77 -16.28 -11.64
CA ASN A 95 -6.72 -15.21 -11.32
C ASN A 95 -7.28 -15.41 -9.91
N MET A 96 -6.95 -14.51 -8.99
CA MET A 96 -7.32 -14.61 -7.56
C MET A 96 -8.83 -14.57 -7.34
N TYR A 97 -9.60 -13.89 -8.22
CA TYR A 97 -11.06 -13.89 -8.14
C TYR A 97 -11.67 -15.28 -8.40
N LYS A 98 -10.92 -16.21 -8.99
CA LYS A 98 -11.27 -17.62 -9.23
C LYS A 98 -10.65 -18.58 -8.24
N MET A 99 -9.87 -18.09 -7.27
CA MET A 99 -9.14 -18.90 -6.31
C MET A 99 -9.63 -18.58 -4.88
N ASP A 100 -9.80 -19.62 -4.06
CA ASP A 100 -10.07 -19.43 -2.64
C ASP A 100 -8.80 -18.95 -1.92
N TYR A 101 -8.98 -18.14 -0.88
CA TYR A 101 -7.89 -17.56 -0.10
C TYR A 101 -6.91 -18.62 0.44
N VAL A 102 -7.43 -19.77 0.87
CA VAL A 102 -6.59 -20.89 1.33
C VAL A 102 -5.62 -21.40 0.27
N THR A 103 -5.94 -21.21 -1.01
CA THR A 103 -5.06 -21.54 -2.14
C THR A 103 -4.09 -20.39 -2.42
N ILE A 104 -4.57 -19.16 -2.43
CA ILE A 104 -3.75 -17.95 -2.68
C ILE A 104 -2.59 -17.87 -1.67
N ARG A 105 -2.86 -18.07 -0.38
CA ARG A 105 -1.86 -18.00 0.69
C ARG A 105 -0.73 -19.03 0.63
N LYS A 106 -0.78 -19.98 -0.30
CA LYS A 106 0.29 -20.96 -0.53
C LYS A 106 1.43 -20.42 -1.40
N PHE A 107 1.21 -19.27 -2.03
CA PHE A 107 2.24 -18.61 -2.83
C PHE A 107 3.04 -17.65 -1.95
N ASP A 108 4.34 -17.60 -2.19
CA ASP A 108 5.24 -16.61 -1.59
C ASP A 108 5.52 -15.51 -2.63
N CYS A 109 5.10 -14.29 -2.33
CA CYS A 109 5.21 -13.14 -3.24
C CYS A 109 6.22 -12.09 -2.73
N GLY A 110 7.23 -12.50 -1.96
CA GLY A 110 8.26 -11.61 -1.43
C GLY A 110 9.68 -12.07 -1.69
N ILE A 111 9.90 -13.38 -1.69
CA ILE A 111 11.25 -13.96 -1.70
C ILE A 111 12.06 -13.68 -2.97
N ILE A 112 11.40 -13.51 -4.13
CA ILE A 112 12.11 -13.20 -5.39
C ILE A 112 12.60 -11.74 -5.40
N GLY A 113 11.92 -10.86 -4.65
CA GLY A 113 12.12 -9.42 -4.73
C GLY A 113 11.65 -8.82 -6.06
N ASN A 114 11.71 -7.51 -6.17
CA ASN A 114 11.40 -6.81 -7.41
C ASN A 114 12.72 -6.46 -8.13
N LYS A 115 12.98 -7.08 -9.28
CA LYS A 115 14.21 -6.86 -10.06
C LYS A 115 14.26 -5.51 -10.78
N GLN A 116 13.20 -4.70 -10.68
CA GLN A 116 13.17 -3.35 -11.27
C GLN A 116 13.79 -2.30 -10.34
N PHE A 117 14.11 -2.67 -9.11
CA PHE A 117 14.73 -1.81 -8.12
C PHE A 117 15.91 -2.51 -7.45
#